data_a9fc521c77752150ab92875a0bc3d6bb
#
_entry.id   a9fc521c77752150ab92875a0bc3d6bb
#
_cell.length_a   1.000
_cell.length_b   1.000
_cell.length_c   1.000
_cell.angle_alpha   90.00
_cell.angle_beta   90.00
_cell.angle_gamma   90.00
#
_symmetry.space_group_name_H-M   'P 1'
#
loop_
_entity.id
_entity.type
_entity.pdbx_description
1 polymer ?
#
loop_
_entity_poly.entity_id
_entity_poly.type
_entity_poly.pdbx_seq_one_letter_code
_entity_poly.pdbx_strand_id
1 'polypeptide(L)'
;LVNKMIKGARLFNVFAALNNEDVTIHRMPGLGSFKRNDILVFNFPYQESRWDSIRMNVMQYYVKRCIALPGDTLEIRGGFYKVRGYSELLGNYEAQHYLSKLQHPEARGIVVGTFPYDGSLGWNIREFGPLPIPRKEQSVIMNHTTYILYRQLIAWEQKKKIEFKDGQVLLGDSLVHQYCFKKNYYFVSGDNMANSQDSRYWGMLPEE
;
A
#
# COMPACT_ATOMS: atom_id res chain seq x y z
N LEU A 1 8.02 8.08 0.46
CA LEU A 1 8.00 9.35 1.22
C LEU A 1 6.58 9.65 1.63
N VAL A 2 6.25 9.47 2.89
CA VAL A 2 4.91 9.79 3.40
C VAL A 2 5.00 11.12 4.13
N ASN A 3 4.38 12.16 3.56
CA ASN A 3 4.27 13.47 4.20
C ASN A 3 2.87 13.61 4.79
N LYS A 4 2.76 13.88 6.08
CA LYS A 4 1.50 14.26 6.71
C LYS A 4 1.22 15.72 6.43
N MET A 5 0.12 16.03 5.71
CA MET A 5 -0.36 17.40 5.60
C MET A 5 -0.91 17.87 6.94
N ILE A 6 -0.27 18.86 7.53
CA ILE A 6 -0.81 19.59 8.68
C ILE A 6 -1.93 20.50 8.15
N LYS A 7 -3.13 20.41 8.71
CA LYS A 7 -4.24 21.32 8.40
C LYS A 7 -3.76 22.76 8.51
N GLY A 8 -3.76 23.51 7.38
CA GLY A 8 -3.54 24.96 7.35
C GLY A 8 -2.22 25.45 6.79
N ALA A 9 -1.25 24.61 6.47
CA ALA A 9 0.03 25.09 5.93
C ALA A 9 0.07 24.98 4.39
N ARG A 10 -0.27 26.07 3.69
CA ARG A 10 0.07 26.29 2.27
C ARG A 10 1.56 26.62 2.14
N LEU A 11 2.44 25.66 2.37
CA LEU A 11 3.89 25.88 2.24
C LEU A 11 4.43 25.54 0.84
N PHE A 12 3.63 24.90 -0.02
CA PHE A 12 4.08 24.40 -1.33
C PHE A 12 4.07 25.43 -2.46
N ASN A 13 3.36 26.55 -2.35
CA ASN A 13 3.35 27.56 -3.40
C ASN A 13 4.51 28.54 -3.37
N VAL A 14 5.34 28.52 -2.34
CA VAL A 14 6.50 29.46 -2.23
C VAL A 14 7.73 28.91 -2.97
N PHE A 15 7.84 27.58 -3.13
CA PHE A 15 9.01 26.94 -3.74
C PHE A 15 8.92 26.74 -5.26
N ALA A 16 7.76 26.92 -5.88
CA ALA A 16 7.61 26.84 -7.33
C ALA A 16 8.17 28.06 -8.09
N ALA A 17 8.61 29.09 -7.39
CA ALA A 17 9.10 30.34 -7.99
C ALA A 17 10.65 30.45 -8.02
N LEU A 18 11.39 29.45 -7.51
CA LEU A 18 12.85 29.48 -7.55
C LEU A 18 13.34 28.73 -8.79
N ASN A 19 13.66 29.47 -9.82
CA ASN A 19 14.27 29.00 -11.06
C ASN A 19 15.64 28.34 -10.77
N ASN A 20 15.82 27.12 -11.30
CA ASN A 20 17.08 26.48 -11.69
C ASN A 20 18.25 26.47 -10.69
N GLU A 21 18.04 26.49 -9.39
CA GLU A 21 19.09 26.14 -8.43
C GLU A 21 18.84 24.74 -7.87
N ASP A 22 19.90 23.98 -7.64
CA ASP A 22 19.85 22.66 -6.99
C ASP A 22 19.20 22.78 -5.62
N VAL A 23 17.90 22.50 -5.56
CA VAL A 23 17.14 22.58 -4.31
C VAL A 23 17.49 21.36 -3.46
N THR A 24 18.30 21.57 -2.44
CA THR A 24 18.52 20.54 -1.41
C THR A 24 17.28 20.40 -0.56
N ILE A 25 16.55 19.29 -0.73
CA ILE A 25 15.36 18.99 0.07
C ILE A 25 15.81 18.45 1.43
N HIS A 26 15.70 19.26 2.47
CA HIS A 26 15.89 18.81 3.84
C HIS A 26 14.61 18.20 4.38
N ARG A 27 14.65 16.90 4.72
CA ARG A 27 13.55 16.23 5.39
C ARG A 27 13.65 16.45 6.88
N MET A 28 12.61 17.02 7.46
CA MET A 28 12.50 17.11 8.90
C MET A 28 11.83 15.85 9.47
N PRO A 29 12.22 15.40 10.68
CA PRO A 29 11.51 14.33 11.37
C PRO A 29 10.02 14.66 11.51
N GLY A 30 9.14 13.67 11.30
CA GLY A 30 7.71 13.86 11.49
C GLY A 30 7.37 14.14 12.96
N LEU A 31 6.42 15.05 13.19
CA LEU A 31 5.98 15.45 14.54
C LEU A 31 4.92 14.51 15.16
N GLY A 32 4.65 13.34 14.55
CA GLY A 32 3.67 12.40 15.08
C GLY A 32 3.54 11.13 14.25
N SER A 33 2.79 10.16 14.77
CA SER A 33 2.44 8.92 14.07
C SER A 33 1.20 9.11 13.20
N PHE A 34 1.15 8.37 12.08
CA PHE A 34 -0.06 8.28 11.26
C PHE A 34 -1.17 7.54 11.98
N LYS A 35 -2.40 7.95 11.69
CA LYS A 35 -3.61 7.31 12.18
C LYS A 35 -4.44 6.78 11.01
N ARG A 36 -5.31 5.82 11.28
CA ARG A 36 -6.32 5.40 10.32
C ARG A 36 -7.21 6.59 9.96
N ASN A 37 -7.61 6.66 8.71
CA ASN A 37 -8.33 7.77 8.08
C ASN A 37 -7.53 9.09 7.89
N ASP A 38 -6.26 9.17 8.27
CA ASP A 38 -5.41 10.31 7.89
C ASP A 38 -5.27 10.36 6.36
N ILE A 39 -5.25 11.58 5.82
CA ILE A 39 -4.94 11.81 4.40
C ILE A 39 -3.42 11.90 4.24
N LEU A 40 -2.87 11.01 3.45
CA LEU A 40 -1.45 10.94 3.16
C LEU A 40 -1.15 11.51 1.78
N VAL A 41 -0.08 12.30 1.70
CA VAL A 41 0.51 12.73 0.42
C VAL A 41 1.89 12.08 0.33
N PHE A 42 2.11 11.31 -0.72
CA PHE A 42 3.35 10.54 -0.88
C PHE A 42 3.74 10.41 -2.36
N ASN A 43 5.01 10.15 -2.60
CA ASN A 43 5.47 9.80 -3.93
C ASN A 43 4.98 8.40 -4.30
N PHE A 44 4.50 8.24 -5.52
CA PHE A 44 4.02 6.94 -5.98
C PHE A 44 5.16 5.90 -5.96
N PRO A 45 4.98 4.76 -5.27
CA PRO A 45 6.08 3.82 -5.02
C PRO A 45 6.42 2.90 -6.20
N TYR A 46 5.81 3.12 -7.38
CA TYR A 46 6.02 2.29 -8.57
C TYR A 46 6.26 3.16 -9.81
N GLN A 47 6.83 2.57 -10.85
CA GLN A 47 6.85 3.20 -12.18
C GLN A 47 5.47 3.09 -12.83
N GLU A 48 5.14 4.04 -13.71
CA GLU A 48 3.93 3.98 -14.50
C GLU A 48 3.83 2.64 -15.26
N SER A 49 2.65 2.04 -15.20
CA SER A 49 2.32 0.78 -15.87
C SER A 49 3.05 -0.48 -15.39
N ARG A 50 3.93 -0.40 -14.38
CA ARG A 50 4.68 -1.55 -13.86
C ARG A 50 4.67 -1.56 -12.33
N TRP A 51 3.80 -2.38 -11.77
CA TRP A 51 3.68 -2.54 -10.30
C TRP A 51 4.34 -3.81 -9.78
N ASP A 52 5.31 -4.33 -10.53
CA ASP A 52 6.08 -5.53 -10.20
C ASP A 52 7.28 -5.25 -9.29
N SER A 53 7.75 -4.00 -9.27
CA SER A 53 8.87 -3.60 -8.42
C SER A 53 8.71 -2.19 -7.87
N ILE A 54 9.02 -2.02 -6.59
CA ILE A 54 8.98 -0.71 -5.91
C ILE A 54 10.14 0.14 -6.41
N ARG A 55 9.82 1.28 -7.03
CA ARG A 55 10.75 2.31 -7.47
C ARG A 55 10.08 3.66 -7.30
N MET A 56 10.49 4.41 -6.29
CA MET A 56 9.89 5.72 -5.98
C MET A 56 9.92 6.66 -7.19
N ASN A 57 8.73 7.08 -7.63
CA ASN A 57 8.59 8.10 -8.65
C ASN A 57 8.52 9.47 -7.98
N VAL A 58 9.66 10.16 -7.91
CA VAL A 58 9.77 11.46 -7.21
C VAL A 58 8.98 12.59 -7.87
N MET A 59 8.55 12.43 -9.11
CA MET A 59 7.79 13.42 -9.86
C MET A 59 6.28 13.25 -9.74
N GLN A 60 5.82 12.14 -9.18
CA GLN A 60 4.39 11.81 -9.10
C GLN A 60 3.94 11.68 -7.65
N TYR A 61 3.02 12.54 -7.25
CA TYR A 61 2.43 12.53 -5.91
C TYR A 61 1.02 11.97 -5.93
N TYR A 62 0.74 11.09 -4.98
CA TYR A 62 -0.60 10.59 -4.73
C TYR A 62 -1.13 11.11 -3.40
N VAL A 63 -2.45 11.36 -3.40
CA VAL A 63 -3.22 11.70 -2.19
C VAL A 63 -4.18 10.56 -1.93
N LYS A 64 -4.00 9.86 -0.82
CA LYS A 64 -4.82 8.70 -0.43
C LYS A 64 -5.12 8.74 1.07
N ARG A 65 -6.17 8.04 1.45
CA ARG A 65 -6.54 7.85 2.85
C ARG A 65 -5.85 6.61 3.42
N CYS A 66 -5.27 6.72 4.60
CA CYS A 66 -4.70 5.59 5.34
C CYS A 66 -5.81 4.70 5.87
N ILE A 67 -5.88 3.46 5.43
CA ILE A 67 -6.90 2.50 5.85
C ILE A 67 -6.36 1.57 6.93
N ALA A 68 -5.12 1.07 6.76
CA ALA A 68 -4.51 0.19 7.75
C ALA A 68 -3.06 0.60 8.02
N LEU A 69 -2.66 0.42 9.27
CA LEU A 69 -1.37 0.79 9.86
C LEU A 69 -0.44 -0.43 9.95
N PRO A 70 0.86 -0.22 10.18
CA PRO A 70 1.79 -1.31 10.44
C PRO A 70 1.34 -2.18 11.63
N GLY A 71 1.26 -3.49 11.42
CA GLY A 71 0.79 -4.47 12.40
C GLY A 71 -0.70 -4.79 12.32
N ASP A 72 -1.48 -4.06 11.53
CA ASP A 72 -2.89 -4.36 11.31
C ASP A 72 -3.08 -5.64 10.47
N THR A 73 -4.26 -6.22 10.57
CA THR A 73 -4.76 -7.20 9.60
C THR A 73 -6.01 -6.62 8.93
N LEU A 74 -5.87 -6.33 7.64
CA LEU A 74 -6.92 -5.73 6.82
C LEU A 74 -7.72 -6.80 6.08
N GLU A 75 -9.02 -6.58 6.00
CA GLU A 75 -9.95 -7.29 5.12
C GLU A 75 -10.87 -6.30 4.40
N ILE A 76 -11.39 -6.70 3.23
CA ILE A 76 -12.59 -6.11 2.64
C ILE A 76 -13.64 -7.21 2.61
N ARG A 77 -14.80 -6.93 3.21
CA ARG A 77 -15.94 -7.85 3.26
C ARG A 77 -17.19 -7.19 2.71
N GLY A 78 -17.75 -7.76 1.65
CA GLY A 78 -18.89 -7.16 0.96
C GLY A 78 -18.61 -5.75 0.43
N GLY A 79 -17.35 -5.40 0.14
CA GLY A 79 -16.93 -4.06 -0.31
C GLY A 79 -16.58 -3.08 0.81
N PHE A 80 -16.65 -3.48 2.09
CA PHE A 80 -16.34 -2.62 3.24
C PHE A 80 -15.01 -2.98 3.88
N TYR A 81 -14.20 -1.94 4.19
CA TYR A 81 -12.95 -2.11 4.92
C TYR A 81 -13.18 -2.55 6.36
N LYS A 82 -12.41 -3.53 6.79
CA LYS A 82 -12.36 -4.01 8.17
C LYS A 82 -10.91 -4.21 8.59
N VAL A 83 -10.58 -3.77 9.79
CA VAL A 83 -9.30 -4.04 10.44
C VAL A 83 -9.58 -4.81 11.72
N ARG A 84 -8.88 -5.91 11.92
CA ARG A 84 -9.07 -6.76 13.11
C ARG A 84 -8.84 -5.97 14.39
N GLY A 85 -9.81 -6.01 15.31
CA GLY A 85 -9.75 -5.26 16.57
C GLY A 85 -10.05 -3.77 16.47
N TYR A 86 -10.55 -3.28 15.31
CA TYR A 86 -10.95 -1.90 15.11
C TYR A 86 -12.38 -1.82 14.60
N SER A 87 -13.23 -1.07 15.29
CA SER A 87 -14.69 -1.02 15.05
C SER A 87 -15.18 0.26 14.39
N GLU A 88 -14.32 1.30 14.32
CA GLU A 88 -14.73 2.56 13.71
C GLU A 88 -14.73 2.46 12.17
N LEU A 89 -15.48 3.36 11.55
CA LEU A 89 -15.56 3.43 10.09
C LEU A 89 -14.21 3.77 9.46
N LEU A 90 -13.84 3.00 8.46
CA LEU A 90 -12.63 3.20 7.65
C LEU A 90 -12.99 3.66 6.25
N GLY A 91 -12.27 4.66 5.75
CA GLY A 91 -12.45 5.14 4.40
C GLY A 91 -13.75 5.92 4.16
N ASN A 92 -14.11 6.09 2.89
CA ASN A 92 -15.35 6.75 2.49
C ASN A 92 -16.50 5.74 2.47
N TYR A 93 -17.45 5.87 3.38
CA TYR A 93 -18.59 4.96 3.50
C TYR A 93 -19.45 4.93 2.24
N GLU A 94 -19.79 6.08 1.68
CA GLU A 94 -20.67 6.18 0.50
C GLU A 94 -20.05 5.48 -0.71
N ALA A 95 -18.75 5.62 -0.91
CA ALA A 95 -18.03 4.93 -1.98
C ALA A 95 -18.00 3.41 -1.77
N GLN A 96 -17.83 2.95 -0.52
CA GLN A 96 -17.92 1.54 -0.17
C GLN A 96 -19.32 0.99 -0.39
N HIS A 97 -20.33 1.73 0.07
CA HIS A 97 -21.73 1.36 -0.11
C HIS A 97 -22.12 1.30 -1.59
N TYR A 98 -21.70 2.28 -2.38
CA TYR A 98 -21.88 2.25 -3.83
C TYR A 98 -21.27 0.99 -4.45
N LEU A 99 -19.99 0.72 -4.17
CA LEU A 99 -19.28 -0.44 -4.71
C LEU A 99 -19.93 -1.78 -4.27
N SER A 100 -20.43 -1.86 -3.03
CA SER A 100 -21.09 -3.06 -2.49
C SER A 100 -22.38 -3.40 -3.23
N LYS A 101 -23.11 -2.40 -3.74
CA LYS A 101 -24.40 -2.57 -4.45
C LYS A 101 -24.28 -2.83 -5.95
N LEU A 102 -23.11 -2.57 -6.55
CA LEU A 102 -22.94 -2.80 -7.99
C LEU A 102 -23.01 -4.29 -8.32
N GLN A 103 -23.90 -4.68 -9.20
CA GLN A 103 -24.00 -6.09 -9.66
C GLN A 103 -22.85 -6.45 -10.60
N HIS A 104 -22.52 -5.57 -11.55
CA HIS A 104 -21.50 -5.77 -12.58
C HIS A 104 -20.54 -4.59 -12.61
N PRO A 105 -19.55 -4.52 -11.68
CA PRO A 105 -18.59 -3.43 -11.65
C PRO A 105 -17.79 -3.28 -12.94
N GLU A 106 -17.47 -4.39 -13.59
CA GLU A 106 -16.69 -4.44 -14.84
C GLU A 106 -17.39 -3.71 -15.98
N ALA A 107 -18.72 -3.80 -16.05
CA ALA A 107 -19.52 -3.10 -17.04
C ALA A 107 -19.45 -1.56 -16.93
N ARG A 108 -18.93 -1.07 -15.78
CA ARG A 108 -18.67 0.35 -15.53
C ARG A 108 -17.17 0.71 -15.60
N GLY A 109 -16.36 -0.18 -16.15
CA GLY A 109 -14.91 0.02 -16.27
C GLY A 109 -14.14 -0.12 -14.94
N ILE A 110 -14.77 -0.67 -13.90
CA ILE A 110 -14.11 -0.88 -12.60
C ILE A 110 -13.32 -2.18 -12.67
N VAL A 111 -12.03 -2.11 -12.36
CA VAL A 111 -11.15 -3.29 -12.29
C VAL A 111 -11.49 -4.08 -11.02
N VAL A 112 -11.88 -5.34 -11.18
CA VAL A 112 -12.29 -6.22 -10.08
C VAL A 112 -11.11 -6.99 -9.47
N GLY A 113 -10.12 -7.35 -10.31
CA GLY A 113 -8.91 -8.02 -9.83
C GLY A 113 -8.07 -7.12 -8.94
N THR A 114 -7.48 -7.70 -7.91
CA THR A 114 -6.71 -6.95 -6.90
C THR A 114 -5.33 -7.54 -6.68
N PHE A 115 -4.46 -6.77 -6.08
CA PHE A 115 -3.22 -7.25 -5.47
C PHE A 115 -3.50 -8.53 -4.64
N PRO A 116 -2.65 -9.53 -4.65
CA PRO A 116 -1.42 -9.66 -5.43
C PRO A 116 -1.62 -10.30 -6.83
N TYR A 117 -2.83 -10.31 -7.36
CA TYR A 117 -3.23 -10.90 -8.66
C TYR A 117 -2.94 -12.40 -8.73
N ASP A 118 -3.18 -13.09 -7.63
CA ASP A 118 -3.00 -14.53 -7.53
C ASP A 118 -4.34 -15.21 -7.27
N GLY A 119 -4.73 -16.09 -8.20
CA GLY A 119 -6.03 -16.79 -8.17
C GLY A 119 -6.21 -17.72 -6.97
N SER A 120 -5.11 -18.19 -6.34
CA SER A 120 -5.19 -19.07 -5.18
C SER A 120 -5.78 -18.39 -3.93
N LEU A 121 -5.73 -17.05 -3.87
CA LEU A 121 -6.29 -16.27 -2.75
C LEU A 121 -7.76 -15.92 -2.94
N GLY A 122 -8.27 -15.94 -4.17
CA GLY A 122 -9.67 -15.59 -4.49
C GLY A 122 -10.04 -14.13 -4.20
N TRP A 123 -9.04 -13.24 -4.07
CA TRP A 123 -9.27 -11.84 -3.69
C TRP A 123 -9.78 -10.98 -4.84
N ASN A 124 -10.68 -10.08 -4.52
CA ASN A 124 -11.22 -9.09 -5.42
C ASN A 124 -11.58 -7.80 -4.65
N ILE A 125 -12.08 -6.78 -5.35
CA ILE A 125 -12.40 -5.48 -4.73
C ILE A 125 -13.47 -5.51 -3.65
N ARG A 126 -14.26 -6.59 -3.53
CA ARG A 126 -15.30 -6.76 -2.50
C ARG A 126 -14.92 -7.76 -1.43
N GLU A 127 -14.13 -8.76 -1.79
CA GLU A 127 -13.68 -9.82 -0.88
C GLU A 127 -12.16 -9.88 -0.96
N PHE A 128 -11.50 -9.32 0.03
CA PHE A 128 -10.05 -9.16 0.04
C PHE A 128 -9.50 -9.49 1.43
N GLY A 129 -8.35 -10.09 1.47
CA GLY A 129 -7.71 -10.41 2.76
C GLY A 129 -8.13 -11.78 3.32
N PRO A 130 -7.67 -12.11 4.53
CA PRO A 130 -6.95 -11.22 5.45
C PRO A 130 -5.52 -10.88 4.97
N LEU A 131 -5.17 -9.60 4.97
CA LEU A 131 -3.84 -9.10 4.65
C LEU A 131 -3.19 -8.52 5.91
N PRO A 132 -2.21 -9.21 6.52
CA PRO A 132 -1.38 -8.60 7.56
C PRO A 132 -0.49 -7.51 6.98
N ILE A 133 -0.53 -6.33 7.57
CA ILE A 133 0.29 -5.18 7.17
C ILE A 133 1.61 -5.24 7.95
N PRO A 134 2.76 -5.40 7.27
CA PRO A 134 4.01 -5.59 7.99
C PRO A 134 4.42 -4.36 8.80
N ARG A 135 4.96 -4.62 9.97
CA ARG A 135 5.60 -3.64 10.85
C ARG A 135 7.10 -3.88 10.88
N LYS A 136 7.87 -2.81 11.03
CA LYS A 136 9.31 -2.90 11.28
C LYS A 136 9.59 -3.86 12.44
N GLU A 137 10.59 -4.71 12.28
CA GLU A 137 11.01 -5.76 13.23
C GLU A 137 10.00 -6.90 13.41
N GLN A 138 8.91 -6.91 12.68
CA GLN A 138 8.00 -8.05 12.64
C GLN A 138 8.55 -9.15 11.75
N SER A 139 8.54 -10.37 12.25
CA SER A 139 8.94 -11.55 11.49
C SER A 139 7.73 -12.32 10.97
N VAL A 140 7.87 -12.90 9.77
CA VAL A 140 6.89 -13.79 9.15
C VAL A 140 7.57 -15.08 8.70
N ILE A 141 6.88 -16.21 8.85
CA ILE A 141 7.33 -17.49 8.29
C ILE A 141 7.11 -17.44 6.78
N MET A 142 8.12 -17.81 6.02
CA MET A 142 8.08 -17.83 4.57
C MET A 142 7.50 -19.14 4.06
N ASN A 143 6.40 -19.03 3.36
CA ASN A 143 5.70 -20.09 2.65
C ASN A 143 5.13 -19.51 1.34
N HIS A 144 4.39 -20.29 0.58
CA HIS A 144 3.83 -19.84 -0.69
C HIS A 144 2.92 -18.60 -0.53
N THR A 145 2.03 -18.58 0.46
CA THR A 145 1.13 -17.44 0.69
C THR A 145 1.90 -16.18 1.06
N THR A 146 2.82 -16.24 2.03
CA THR A 146 3.61 -15.08 2.44
C THR A 146 4.57 -14.62 1.35
N TYR A 147 5.10 -15.53 0.51
CA TYR A 147 5.84 -15.19 -0.69
C TYR A 147 4.97 -14.35 -1.65
N ILE A 148 3.76 -14.80 -1.98
CA ILE A 148 2.85 -14.08 -2.87
C ILE A 148 2.57 -12.67 -2.33
N LEU A 149 2.27 -12.54 -1.04
CA LEU A 149 1.92 -11.26 -0.41
C LEU A 149 3.10 -10.29 -0.29
N TYR A 150 4.31 -10.79 -0.05
CA TYR A 150 5.41 -9.91 0.38
C TYR A 150 6.63 -9.90 -0.53
N ARG A 151 6.63 -10.68 -1.63
CA ARG A 151 7.81 -10.78 -2.54
C ARG A 151 8.33 -9.43 -3.01
N GLN A 152 7.43 -8.48 -3.35
CA GLN A 152 7.83 -7.15 -3.82
C GLN A 152 8.49 -6.33 -2.72
N LEU A 153 7.94 -6.38 -1.50
CA LEU A 153 8.48 -5.67 -0.33
C LEU A 153 9.85 -6.21 0.04
N ILE A 154 10.00 -7.54 0.11
CA ILE A 154 11.24 -8.22 0.47
C ILE A 154 12.33 -7.96 -0.59
N ALA A 155 11.98 -8.10 -1.88
CA ALA A 155 12.91 -7.80 -2.96
C ALA A 155 13.39 -6.35 -2.90
N TRP A 156 12.49 -5.41 -2.60
CA TRP A 156 12.83 -4.00 -2.48
C TRP A 156 13.72 -3.71 -1.27
N GLU A 157 13.40 -4.25 -0.08
CA GLU A 157 14.21 -4.07 1.13
C GLU A 157 15.61 -4.67 0.99
N GLN A 158 15.72 -5.84 0.35
CA GLN A 158 16.97 -6.59 0.27
C GLN A 158 17.78 -6.29 -0.99
N LYS A 159 17.18 -5.61 -1.98
CA LYS A 159 17.77 -5.38 -3.30
C LYS A 159 18.21 -6.69 -3.97
N LYS A 160 17.47 -7.77 -3.72
CA LYS A 160 17.74 -9.11 -4.23
C LYS A 160 16.47 -9.70 -4.85
N LYS A 161 16.64 -10.59 -5.80
CA LYS A 161 15.57 -11.39 -6.37
C LYS A 161 15.05 -12.35 -5.31
N ILE A 162 13.74 -12.50 -5.22
CA ILE A 162 13.08 -13.51 -4.40
C ILE A 162 12.28 -14.45 -5.30
N GLU A 163 12.34 -15.74 -5.06
CA GLU A 163 11.70 -16.77 -5.88
C GLU A 163 11.06 -17.83 -4.99
N PHE A 164 10.02 -18.46 -5.52
CA PHE A 164 9.42 -19.66 -4.93
C PHE A 164 9.73 -20.83 -5.87
N LYS A 165 10.50 -21.79 -5.39
CA LYS A 165 10.94 -22.94 -6.18
C LYS A 165 10.95 -24.19 -5.29
N ASP A 166 10.45 -25.31 -5.82
CA ASP A 166 10.42 -26.62 -5.16
C ASP A 166 9.81 -26.57 -3.73
N GLY A 167 8.75 -25.75 -3.54
CA GLY A 167 8.09 -25.57 -2.25
C GLY A 167 8.82 -24.67 -1.27
N GLN A 168 9.92 -24.03 -1.67
CA GLN A 168 10.79 -23.22 -0.84
C GLN A 168 10.90 -21.78 -1.34
N VAL A 169 11.16 -20.85 -0.43
CA VAL A 169 11.42 -19.45 -0.75
C VAL A 169 12.91 -19.18 -0.75
N LEU A 170 13.41 -18.64 -1.86
CA LEU A 170 14.82 -18.27 -2.06
C LEU A 170 14.95 -16.76 -2.17
N LEU A 171 15.94 -16.16 -1.51
CA LEU A 171 16.35 -14.77 -1.64
C LEU A 171 17.77 -14.71 -2.19
N GLY A 172 17.90 -14.38 -3.47
CA GLY A 172 19.11 -14.72 -4.23
C GLY A 172 19.28 -16.23 -4.24
N ASP A 173 20.45 -16.70 -3.84
CA ASP A 173 20.79 -18.13 -3.76
C ASP A 173 20.57 -18.74 -2.38
N SER A 174 19.99 -17.99 -1.44
CA SER A 174 19.85 -18.42 -0.05
C SER A 174 18.41 -18.80 0.29
N LEU A 175 18.23 -19.95 0.93
CA LEU A 175 16.94 -20.40 1.45
C LEU A 175 16.50 -19.51 2.61
N VAL A 176 15.23 -19.08 2.61
CA VAL A 176 14.66 -18.22 3.65
C VAL A 176 13.42 -18.87 4.24
N HIS A 177 13.51 -19.29 5.52
CA HIS A 177 12.39 -19.84 6.27
C HIS A 177 11.56 -18.75 6.99
N GLN A 178 12.21 -17.65 7.34
CA GLN A 178 11.61 -16.54 8.08
C GLN A 178 12.21 -15.22 7.57
N TYR A 179 11.37 -14.20 7.48
CA TYR A 179 11.80 -12.85 7.10
C TYR A 179 11.40 -11.84 8.17
N CYS A 180 12.34 -10.96 8.55
CA CYS A 180 12.13 -9.86 9.48
C CYS A 180 12.10 -8.54 8.68
N PHE A 181 10.96 -7.85 8.69
CA PHE A 181 10.78 -6.60 7.96
C PHE A 181 11.61 -5.48 8.55
N LYS A 182 12.24 -4.70 7.69
CA LYS A 182 13.11 -3.57 8.08
C LYS A 182 12.36 -2.24 8.14
N LYS A 183 11.15 -2.19 7.57
CA LYS A 183 10.33 -0.98 7.46
C LYS A 183 8.89 -1.22 7.88
N ASN A 184 8.18 -0.13 8.14
CA ASN A 184 6.74 -0.13 8.30
C ASN A 184 6.06 -0.02 6.94
N TYR A 185 4.85 -0.57 6.85
CA TYR A 185 4.02 -0.50 5.65
C TYR A 185 2.61 -0.03 6.00
N TYR A 186 1.96 0.57 5.02
CA TYR A 186 0.60 1.10 5.15
C TYR A 186 -0.27 0.59 4.02
N PHE A 187 -1.56 0.46 4.28
CA PHE A 187 -2.54 0.25 3.22
C PHE A 187 -3.35 1.53 3.04
N VAL A 188 -3.37 2.06 1.82
CA VAL A 188 -4.01 3.33 1.50
C VAL A 188 -5.06 3.15 0.42
N SER A 189 -6.14 3.95 0.48
CA SER A 189 -7.21 3.93 -0.52
C SER A 189 -7.63 5.34 -0.91
N GLY A 190 -8.03 5.49 -2.17
CA GLY A 190 -8.72 6.71 -2.61
C GLY A 190 -10.17 6.74 -2.18
N ASP A 191 -10.68 7.93 -1.86
CA ASP A 191 -12.08 8.11 -1.47
C ASP A 191 -13.06 7.82 -2.62
N ASN A 192 -12.64 8.00 -3.88
CA ASN A 192 -13.39 7.54 -5.05
C ASN A 192 -12.99 6.10 -5.40
N MET A 193 -13.51 5.13 -4.66
CA MET A 193 -13.13 3.72 -4.77
C MET A 193 -13.37 3.10 -6.15
N ALA A 194 -14.35 3.59 -6.89
CA ALA A 194 -14.68 3.10 -8.23
C ALA A 194 -13.66 3.51 -9.29
N ASN A 195 -12.90 4.59 -9.03
CA ASN A 195 -11.90 5.13 -9.95
C ASN A 195 -10.66 5.59 -9.20
N SER A 196 -10.03 4.67 -8.46
CA SER A 196 -8.80 4.97 -7.71
C SER A 196 -7.77 3.87 -7.91
N GLN A 197 -6.59 4.26 -8.34
CA GLN A 197 -5.40 3.41 -8.28
C GLN A 197 -4.79 3.54 -6.88
N ASP A 198 -4.96 2.51 -6.04
CA ASP A 198 -4.53 2.50 -4.66
C ASP A 198 -4.02 1.12 -4.21
N SER A 199 -3.80 0.92 -2.92
CA SER A 199 -3.22 -0.31 -2.38
C SER A 199 -4.01 -1.59 -2.71
N ARG A 200 -5.28 -1.48 -3.05
CA ARG A 200 -6.05 -2.64 -3.56
C ARG A 200 -5.45 -3.22 -4.83
N TYR A 201 -4.72 -2.41 -5.60
CA TYR A 201 -4.16 -2.79 -6.90
C TYR A 201 -2.65 -2.95 -6.88
N TRP A 202 -1.91 -2.04 -6.26
CA TRP A 202 -0.45 -2.07 -6.28
C TRP A 202 0.18 -2.58 -4.97
N GLY A 203 -0.62 -2.84 -3.92
CA GLY A 203 -0.13 -3.39 -2.66
C GLY A 203 0.18 -2.34 -1.61
N MET A 204 1.14 -2.60 -0.74
CA MET A 204 1.40 -1.79 0.45
C MET A 204 2.38 -0.65 0.18
N LEU A 205 2.14 0.49 0.83
CA LEU A 205 2.99 1.67 0.79
C LEU A 205 4.10 1.55 1.85
N PRO A 206 5.38 1.56 1.45
CA PRO A 206 6.48 1.59 2.42
C PRO A 206 6.62 2.95 3.09
N GLU A 207 7.03 2.95 4.35
CA GLU A 207 7.47 4.13 5.07
C GLU A 207 8.92 4.46 4.68
N GLU A 208 9.13 5.67 4.17
CA GLU A 208 10.46 6.24 3.85
C GLU A 208 10.62 7.66 4.36
#